data_77ba16161485ba9dfb85d2595ad049ae
#
_entry.id   77ba16161485ba9dfb85d2595ad049ae
#
_cell.length_a   1.000
_cell.length_b   1.000
_cell.length_c   1.000
_cell.angle_alpha   90.00
_cell.angle_beta   90.00
_cell.angle_gamma   90.00
#
_symmetry.space_group_name_H-M   'P 1'
#
loop_
_entity.id
_entity.type
_entity.pdbx_description
1 polymer ?
#
loop_
_entity_poly.entity_id
_entity_poly.type
_entity_poly.pdbx_seq_one_letter_code
_entity_poly.pdbx_strand_id
1 'polypeptide(L)'
;MSSYDWLSDIPEALRSSDLVEVQFKNTRKGYYINKEPLDLSKGDLVAVESTTGHDIGYVTLLGKMAELSMKSHRYRPDKGEFLQVYRLARPNDIERWEEAKRREEPTMIQSRQIAAGLGLDMKIGDVEYQGDGNKAIFYYIADGRVDFRQLIRVLADTFHVRIEMKQIGARQEAGRIGGIGPCGRELCCASWMSGFSSVSTNAARVQDVTMNPQKLTGMCGKIKCCMNFEVNAYAEAQRSLPDKEIVLETAAGSYYHFKTDHFQRQITYSTSRHAPVHLVTISSERAFEVIALNKEGQQPESLEELAPKGRRERNHDILADNSLTRFDKAGRGGRAGTRPRRHDAAPSGRRQERLEQGEQRADRSQVRQFRGPRGAQQGSPSPRGAAERPAREGAKTEERH
;
A
#
# COMPACT_ATOMS: atom_id res chain seq x y z
N MET A 1 5.95 10.19 -5.65
CA MET A 1 6.99 9.14 -5.68
C MET A 1 8.35 9.78 -5.59
N SER A 2 9.01 9.70 -4.45
CA SER A 2 10.41 10.12 -4.35
C SER A 2 11.31 8.98 -4.84
N SER A 3 12.13 9.23 -5.83
CA SER A 3 13.16 8.29 -6.26
C SER A 3 14.45 8.59 -5.51
N TYR A 4 15.13 7.56 -5.03
CA TYR A 4 16.45 7.72 -4.47
C TYR A 4 17.48 7.78 -5.60
N ASP A 5 18.37 8.75 -5.55
CA ASP A 5 19.46 8.88 -6.51
C ASP A 5 20.69 8.13 -6.00
N TRP A 6 20.92 6.95 -6.56
CA TRP A 6 22.06 6.08 -6.23
C TRP A 6 23.41 6.58 -6.78
N LEU A 7 23.38 7.54 -7.70
CA LEU A 7 24.55 8.05 -8.37
C LEU A 7 24.85 9.51 -8.00
N SER A 8 24.20 10.04 -6.95
CA SER A 8 24.35 11.43 -6.52
C SER A 8 25.80 11.79 -6.18
N ASP A 9 26.59 10.80 -5.70
CA ASP A 9 27.97 10.99 -5.29
C ASP A 9 28.97 10.91 -6.49
N ILE A 10 28.46 10.60 -7.69
CA ILE A 10 29.29 10.45 -8.90
C ILE A 10 29.01 11.61 -9.87
N PRO A 11 29.85 12.66 -9.89
CA PRO A 11 29.63 13.85 -10.74
C PRO A 11 29.47 13.55 -12.23
N GLU A 12 30.15 12.53 -12.74
CA GLU A 12 30.08 12.11 -14.16
C GLU A 12 28.71 11.53 -14.53
N ALA A 13 28.00 10.93 -13.58
CA ALA A 13 26.67 10.38 -13.81
C ALA A 13 25.63 11.46 -14.12
N LEU A 14 25.78 12.66 -13.56
CA LEU A 14 24.92 13.81 -13.84
C LEU A 14 25.21 14.41 -15.22
N ARG A 15 26.45 14.30 -15.70
CA ARG A 15 26.91 14.87 -16.97
C ARG A 15 26.75 13.95 -18.18
N SER A 16 26.46 12.67 -17.96
CA SER A 16 26.41 11.66 -19.04
C SER A 16 25.14 11.73 -19.90
N SER A 17 24.15 12.52 -19.52
CA SER A 17 22.89 12.65 -20.26
C SER A 17 22.18 13.95 -19.87
N ASP A 18 21.63 14.65 -20.87
CA ASP A 18 20.85 15.88 -20.67
C ASP A 18 19.40 15.60 -20.28
N LEU A 19 19.07 14.34 -19.97
CA LEU A 19 17.71 13.94 -19.64
C LEU A 19 17.37 14.30 -18.20
N VAL A 20 16.17 14.84 -18.03
CA VAL A 20 15.61 15.26 -16.73
C VAL A 20 14.26 14.60 -16.55
N GLU A 21 14.05 13.97 -15.40
CA GLU A 21 12.74 13.48 -14.99
C GLU A 21 12.05 14.54 -14.14
N VAL A 22 10.86 14.94 -14.55
CA VAL A 22 10.04 15.94 -13.87
C VAL A 22 8.76 15.29 -13.37
N GLN A 23 8.44 15.49 -12.11
CA GLN A 23 7.21 15.03 -11.47
C GLN A 23 6.21 16.16 -11.34
N PHE A 24 4.97 15.88 -11.74
CA PHE A 24 3.81 16.74 -11.61
C PHE A 24 2.91 16.28 -10.44
N LYS A 25 1.60 16.37 -10.62
CA LYS A 25 0.66 15.91 -9.60
C LYS A 25 0.70 14.40 -9.39
N ASN A 26 0.77 13.98 -8.15
CA ASN A 26 0.73 12.57 -7.72
C ASN A 26 1.79 11.70 -8.43
N THR A 27 1.36 10.76 -9.27
CA THR A 27 2.24 9.78 -9.93
C THR A 27 2.61 10.16 -11.36
N ARG A 28 2.17 11.34 -11.87
CA ARG A 28 2.49 11.77 -13.23
C ARG A 28 3.92 12.25 -13.33
N LYS A 29 4.69 11.62 -14.22
CA LYS A 29 6.07 11.97 -14.51
C LYS A 29 6.24 12.18 -16.01
N GLY A 30 7.16 13.07 -16.37
CA GLY A 30 7.59 13.31 -17.75
C GLY A 30 9.12 13.33 -17.86
N TYR A 31 9.62 13.10 -19.07
CA TYR A 31 11.05 13.12 -19.36
C TYR A 31 11.33 14.20 -20.38
N TYR A 32 12.27 15.06 -20.05
CA TYR A 32 12.60 16.29 -20.80
C TYR A 32 14.10 16.38 -21.05
N ILE A 33 14.48 17.12 -22.07
CA ILE A 33 15.88 17.41 -22.34
C ILE A 33 16.23 18.80 -21.82
N ASN A 34 17.34 18.91 -21.13
CA ASN A 34 17.97 20.16 -20.73
C ASN A 34 18.90 20.62 -21.89
N LYS A 35 18.34 21.24 -22.92
CA LYS A 35 19.11 21.72 -24.08
C LYS A 35 20.04 22.87 -23.75
N GLU A 36 19.56 23.81 -22.96
CA GLU A 36 20.36 24.86 -22.37
C GLU A 36 20.94 24.30 -21.09
N PRO A 37 22.25 24.22 -20.87
CA PRO A 37 22.81 23.57 -19.67
C PRO A 37 22.46 24.39 -18.42
N LEU A 38 21.21 24.27 -18.00
CA LEU A 38 20.73 24.82 -16.74
C LEU A 38 21.33 24.02 -15.60
N ASP A 39 21.84 24.69 -14.58
CA ASP A 39 22.27 24.06 -13.36
C ASP A 39 21.01 23.66 -12.54
N LEU A 40 20.63 22.40 -12.67
CA LEU A 40 19.44 21.85 -12.07
C LEU A 40 19.80 20.89 -10.94
N SER A 41 19.08 21.03 -9.84
CA SER A 41 19.19 20.15 -8.69
C SER A 41 17.87 19.39 -8.45
N LYS A 42 17.97 18.25 -7.79
CA LYS A 42 16.78 17.50 -7.39
C LYS A 42 15.93 18.33 -6.44
N GLY A 43 14.64 18.46 -6.75
CA GLY A 43 13.68 19.26 -5.98
C GLY A 43 13.40 20.63 -6.58
N ASP A 44 14.18 21.07 -7.57
CA ASP A 44 13.94 22.34 -8.23
C ASP A 44 12.61 22.33 -8.98
N LEU A 45 11.92 23.49 -8.92
CA LEU A 45 10.74 23.74 -9.72
C LEU A 45 11.17 24.26 -11.10
N VAL A 46 10.74 23.57 -12.14
CA VAL A 46 11.06 23.88 -13.53
C VAL A 46 9.81 24.10 -14.36
N ALA A 47 9.89 25.06 -15.29
CA ALA A 47 8.94 25.23 -16.36
C ALA A 47 9.39 24.39 -17.56
N VAL A 48 8.51 23.50 -17.99
CA VAL A 48 8.78 22.54 -19.06
C VAL A 48 7.83 22.73 -20.23
N GLU A 49 8.29 22.39 -21.40
CA GLU A 49 7.49 22.39 -22.61
C GLU A 49 6.30 21.43 -22.49
N SER A 50 5.14 21.89 -22.98
CA SER A 50 3.96 21.07 -23.12
C SER A 50 3.40 21.16 -24.54
N THR A 51 2.50 20.27 -24.92
CA THR A 51 1.84 20.31 -26.25
C THR A 51 1.15 21.65 -26.53
N THR A 52 0.75 22.35 -25.49
CA THR A 52 0.19 23.72 -25.51
C THR A 52 0.68 24.45 -24.28
N GLY A 53 1.46 25.52 -24.48
CA GLY A 53 1.99 26.31 -23.36
C GLY A 53 3.13 25.60 -22.61
N HIS A 54 3.18 25.80 -21.30
CA HIS A 54 4.20 25.21 -20.43
C HIS A 54 3.56 24.60 -19.19
N ASP A 55 4.24 23.61 -18.65
CA ASP A 55 3.82 22.97 -17.39
C ASP A 55 4.89 23.18 -16.31
N ILE A 56 4.53 23.04 -15.05
CA ILE A 56 5.44 23.22 -13.91
C ILE A 56 5.48 21.95 -13.09
N GLY A 57 6.69 21.51 -12.78
CA GLY A 57 6.89 20.32 -11.98
C GLY A 57 8.22 20.34 -11.23
N TYR A 58 8.40 19.36 -10.37
CA TYR A 58 9.63 19.17 -9.59
C TYR A 58 10.60 18.25 -10.32
N VAL A 59 11.86 18.62 -10.37
CA VAL A 59 12.95 17.73 -10.82
C VAL A 59 13.11 16.59 -9.81
N THR A 60 12.99 15.36 -10.28
CA THR A 60 13.15 14.17 -9.43
C THR A 60 14.44 13.42 -9.68
N LEU A 61 14.87 13.30 -10.93
CA LEU A 61 16.11 12.65 -11.34
C LEU A 61 16.75 13.41 -12.49
N LEU A 62 18.06 13.34 -12.54
CA LEU A 62 18.90 13.97 -13.57
C LEU A 62 19.80 12.92 -14.25
N GLY A 63 20.21 13.22 -15.48
CA GLY A 63 21.24 12.50 -16.20
C GLY A 63 20.96 10.99 -16.35
N LYS A 64 21.94 10.17 -16.01
CA LYS A 64 21.87 8.70 -16.17
C LYS A 64 20.74 8.05 -15.39
N MET A 65 20.43 8.58 -14.22
CA MET A 65 19.31 8.05 -13.40
C MET A 65 17.96 8.31 -14.05
N ALA A 66 17.77 9.48 -14.68
CA ALA A 66 16.57 9.78 -15.45
C ALA A 66 16.44 8.83 -16.66
N GLU A 67 17.54 8.52 -17.33
CA GLU A 67 17.57 7.56 -18.44
C GLU A 67 17.19 6.13 -17.98
N LEU A 68 17.74 5.67 -16.86
CA LEU A 68 17.41 4.37 -16.30
C LEU A 68 15.94 4.29 -15.86
N SER A 69 15.43 5.34 -15.22
CA SER A 69 14.04 5.47 -14.85
C SER A 69 13.12 5.43 -16.08
N MET A 70 13.47 6.17 -17.13
CA MET A 70 12.73 6.17 -18.39
C MET A 70 12.65 4.77 -19.02
N LYS A 71 13.80 4.05 -19.08
CA LYS A 71 13.84 2.67 -19.57
C LYS A 71 13.00 1.72 -18.74
N SER A 72 13.06 1.84 -17.41
CA SER A 72 12.26 1.05 -16.48
C SER A 72 10.75 1.27 -16.67
N HIS A 73 10.33 2.49 -16.90
CA HIS A 73 8.94 2.85 -17.16
C HIS A 73 8.49 2.60 -18.59
N ARG A 74 9.41 2.16 -19.48
CA ARG A 74 9.17 1.96 -20.92
C ARG A 74 8.56 3.20 -21.57
N TYR A 75 8.95 4.39 -21.10
CA TYR A 75 8.47 5.64 -21.64
C TYR A 75 8.98 5.85 -23.05
N ARG A 76 8.11 6.31 -23.94
CA ARG A 76 8.45 6.72 -25.31
C ARG A 76 7.84 8.10 -25.54
N PRO A 77 8.59 9.05 -26.09
CA PRO A 77 8.04 10.36 -26.44
C PRO A 77 6.99 10.22 -27.54
N ASP A 78 5.89 10.96 -27.44
CA ASP A 78 4.72 10.84 -28.32
C ASP A 78 5.03 11.08 -29.81
N LYS A 79 6.01 11.92 -30.11
CA LYS A 79 6.42 12.27 -31.48
C LYS A 79 7.85 11.81 -31.83
N GLY A 80 8.44 10.94 -31.01
CA GLY A 80 9.84 10.52 -31.19
C GLY A 80 10.87 11.55 -30.72
N GLU A 81 10.46 12.76 -30.37
CA GLU A 81 11.31 13.83 -29.84
C GLU A 81 10.94 14.14 -28.40
N PHE A 82 11.95 14.40 -27.56
CA PHE A 82 11.74 14.83 -26.20
C PHE A 82 11.42 16.32 -26.17
N LEU A 83 10.45 16.66 -25.33
CA LEU A 83 10.17 18.04 -24.96
C LEU A 83 11.32 18.57 -24.08
N GLN A 84 11.47 19.90 -24.01
CA GLN A 84 12.59 20.53 -23.35
C GLN A 84 12.20 21.17 -22.01
N VAL A 85 13.19 21.31 -21.14
CA VAL A 85 13.11 22.19 -19.97
C VAL A 85 13.39 23.61 -20.45
N TYR A 86 12.48 24.56 -20.19
CA TYR A 86 12.68 25.96 -20.61
C TYR A 86 13.58 26.71 -19.62
N ARG A 87 13.29 26.61 -18.33
CA ARG A 87 13.96 27.37 -17.27
C ARG A 87 13.52 26.93 -15.88
N LEU A 88 14.21 27.41 -14.87
CA LEU A 88 13.70 27.38 -13.49
C LEU A 88 12.41 28.18 -13.39
N ALA A 89 11.47 27.71 -12.57
CA ALA A 89 10.22 28.38 -12.36
C ALA A 89 10.43 29.74 -11.66
N ARG A 90 9.81 30.79 -12.19
CA ARG A 90 9.82 32.12 -11.60
C ARG A 90 8.73 32.26 -10.54
N PRO A 91 8.81 33.22 -9.60
CA PRO A 91 7.77 33.44 -8.59
C PRO A 91 6.36 33.55 -9.17
N ASN A 92 6.18 34.27 -10.26
CA ASN A 92 4.87 34.41 -10.93
C ASN A 92 4.35 33.08 -11.49
N ASP A 93 5.26 32.19 -11.94
CA ASP A 93 4.87 30.86 -12.44
C ASP A 93 4.38 30.00 -11.27
N ILE A 94 5.07 30.09 -10.13
CA ILE A 94 4.73 29.36 -8.91
C ILE A 94 3.37 29.82 -8.38
N GLU A 95 3.11 31.14 -8.33
CA GLU A 95 1.82 31.68 -7.89
C GLU A 95 0.66 31.19 -8.76
N ARG A 96 0.82 31.23 -10.09
CA ARG A 96 -0.19 30.71 -11.03
C ARG A 96 -0.42 29.21 -10.87
N TRP A 97 0.63 28.46 -10.70
CA TRP A 97 0.56 27.02 -10.49
C TRP A 97 -0.12 26.65 -9.17
N GLU A 98 0.15 27.38 -8.08
CA GLU A 98 -0.56 27.21 -6.82
C GLU A 98 -2.03 27.58 -6.93
N GLU A 99 -2.36 28.66 -7.64
CA GLU A 99 -3.74 29.03 -7.91
C GLU A 99 -4.46 27.96 -8.74
N ALA A 100 -3.81 27.41 -9.77
CA ALA A 100 -4.32 26.31 -10.56
C ALA A 100 -4.60 25.08 -9.69
N LYS A 101 -3.71 24.72 -8.77
CA LYS A 101 -3.91 23.64 -7.80
C LYS A 101 -5.10 23.87 -6.87
N ARG A 102 -5.29 25.09 -6.38
CA ARG A 102 -6.46 25.41 -5.52
C ARG A 102 -7.79 25.22 -6.24
N ARG A 103 -7.81 25.38 -7.57
CA ARG A 103 -9.02 25.18 -8.40
C ARG A 103 -9.32 23.69 -8.68
N GLU A 104 -8.37 22.78 -8.50
CA GLU A 104 -8.53 21.36 -8.87
C GLU A 104 -9.67 20.65 -8.14
N GLU A 105 -9.75 20.80 -6.82
CA GLU A 105 -10.78 20.14 -6.00
C GLU A 105 -12.19 20.64 -6.28
N PRO A 106 -12.49 21.96 -6.28
CA PRO A 106 -13.82 22.45 -6.64
C PRO A 106 -14.20 22.09 -8.08
N THR A 107 -13.26 22.15 -9.03
CA THR A 107 -13.49 21.71 -10.42
C THR A 107 -13.83 20.22 -10.49
N MET A 108 -13.16 19.37 -9.72
CA MET A 108 -13.46 17.94 -9.67
C MET A 108 -14.88 17.67 -9.13
N ILE A 109 -15.29 18.37 -8.07
CA ILE A 109 -16.62 18.21 -7.48
C ILE A 109 -17.69 18.64 -8.47
N GLN A 110 -17.54 19.83 -9.08
CA GLN A 110 -18.49 20.36 -10.05
C GLN A 110 -18.56 19.49 -11.32
N SER A 111 -17.43 19.00 -11.82
CA SER A 111 -17.41 18.13 -13.00
C SER A 111 -18.10 16.79 -12.76
N ARG A 112 -18.04 16.24 -11.53
CA ARG A 112 -18.83 15.05 -11.16
C ARG A 112 -20.33 15.31 -11.21
N GLN A 113 -20.78 16.47 -10.74
CA GLN A 113 -22.19 16.84 -10.79
C GLN A 113 -22.67 17.02 -12.23
N ILE A 114 -21.86 17.64 -13.09
CA ILE A 114 -22.17 17.80 -14.51
C ILE A 114 -22.26 16.43 -15.20
N ALA A 115 -21.27 15.54 -14.97
CA ALA A 115 -21.28 14.20 -15.55
C ALA A 115 -22.50 13.38 -15.10
N ALA A 116 -22.88 13.45 -13.83
CA ALA A 116 -24.08 12.82 -13.30
C ALA A 116 -25.37 13.40 -13.92
N GLY A 117 -25.43 14.73 -14.08
CA GLY A 117 -26.55 15.41 -14.74
C GLY A 117 -26.73 15.04 -16.22
N LEU A 118 -25.65 14.65 -16.89
CA LEU A 118 -25.67 14.14 -18.28
C LEU A 118 -25.96 12.63 -18.37
N GLY A 119 -26.13 11.94 -17.24
CA GLY A 119 -26.45 10.51 -17.20
C GLY A 119 -25.30 9.62 -17.71
N LEU A 120 -24.04 10.07 -17.63
CA LEU A 120 -22.89 9.32 -18.12
C LEU A 120 -22.45 8.27 -17.08
N ASP A 121 -22.30 7.02 -17.54
CA ASP A 121 -21.79 5.93 -16.70
C ASP A 121 -20.26 5.98 -16.59
N MET A 122 -19.81 7.00 -15.86
CA MET A 122 -18.39 7.25 -15.59
C MET A 122 -18.20 7.98 -14.26
N LYS A 123 -17.02 7.84 -13.69
CA LYS A 123 -16.62 8.55 -12.47
C LYS A 123 -15.36 9.36 -12.73
N ILE A 124 -15.41 10.67 -12.51
CA ILE A 124 -14.22 11.51 -12.51
C ILE A 124 -13.48 11.30 -11.18
N GLY A 125 -12.27 10.75 -11.26
CA GLY A 125 -11.44 10.40 -10.11
C GLY A 125 -10.61 11.59 -9.62
N ASP A 126 -10.02 12.35 -10.56
CA ASP A 126 -9.11 13.45 -10.24
C ASP A 126 -9.08 14.46 -11.40
N VAL A 127 -8.69 15.70 -11.09
CA VAL A 127 -8.47 16.77 -12.06
C VAL A 127 -7.08 17.36 -11.81
N GLU A 128 -6.37 17.65 -12.88
CA GLU A 128 -5.05 18.25 -12.84
C GLU A 128 -4.96 19.39 -13.84
N TYR A 129 -4.70 20.58 -13.34
CA TYR A 129 -4.46 21.75 -14.18
C TYR A 129 -2.98 21.77 -14.60
N GLN A 130 -2.75 22.17 -15.86
CA GLN A 130 -1.42 22.52 -16.33
C GLN A 130 -0.89 23.74 -15.59
N GLY A 131 0.42 23.87 -15.41
CA GLY A 131 1.02 24.95 -14.63
C GLY A 131 0.68 26.36 -15.11
N ASP A 132 0.40 26.53 -16.40
CA ASP A 132 -0.06 27.80 -16.99
C ASP A 132 -1.57 28.07 -16.82
N GLY A 133 -2.34 27.10 -16.31
CA GLY A 133 -3.77 27.18 -16.10
C GLY A 133 -4.64 27.10 -17.35
N ASN A 134 -4.07 26.93 -18.55
CA ASN A 134 -4.81 26.94 -19.82
C ASN A 134 -5.44 25.60 -20.20
N LYS A 135 -4.97 24.51 -19.58
CA LYS A 135 -5.40 23.15 -19.86
C LYS A 135 -5.68 22.41 -18.56
N ALA A 136 -6.71 21.58 -18.56
CA ALA A 136 -7.02 20.69 -17.45
C ALA A 136 -7.17 19.23 -17.94
N ILE A 137 -6.55 18.29 -17.23
CA ILE A 137 -6.63 16.86 -17.50
C ILE A 137 -7.62 16.27 -16.51
N PHE A 138 -8.69 15.67 -17.02
CA PHE A 138 -9.71 14.99 -16.23
C PHE A 138 -9.46 13.50 -16.27
N TYR A 139 -9.11 12.91 -15.14
CA TYR A 139 -8.90 11.48 -15.00
C TYR A 139 -10.21 10.81 -14.64
N TYR A 140 -10.65 9.86 -15.46
CA TYR A 140 -11.91 9.17 -15.25
C TYR A 140 -11.79 7.66 -15.30
N ILE A 141 -12.75 6.99 -14.67
CA ILE A 141 -12.95 5.54 -14.72
C ILE A 141 -14.30 5.28 -15.37
N ALA A 142 -14.34 4.34 -16.28
CA ALA A 142 -15.54 3.79 -16.86
C ALA A 142 -15.30 2.31 -17.22
N ASP A 143 -16.33 1.49 -17.04
CA ASP A 143 -16.26 0.07 -17.40
C ASP A 143 -16.45 -0.16 -18.89
N GLY A 144 -17.12 0.75 -19.57
CA GLY A 144 -17.39 0.70 -21.00
C GLY A 144 -16.91 1.95 -21.75
N ARG A 145 -17.30 2.01 -23.02
CA ARG A 145 -17.08 3.18 -23.86
C ARG A 145 -18.10 4.26 -23.53
N VAL A 146 -17.65 5.45 -23.18
CA VAL A 146 -18.49 6.60 -22.85
C VAL A 146 -18.38 7.66 -23.95
N ASP A 147 -19.49 8.20 -24.44
CA ASP A 147 -19.48 9.38 -25.30
C ASP A 147 -19.49 10.66 -24.46
N PHE A 148 -18.34 11.28 -24.35
CA PHE A 148 -18.13 12.48 -23.56
C PHE A 148 -18.07 13.77 -24.39
N ARG A 149 -18.53 13.77 -25.66
CA ARG A 149 -18.50 14.98 -26.52
C ARG A 149 -19.29 16.14 -25.93
N GLN A 150 -20.47 15.85 -25.40
CA GLN A 150 -21.30 16.85 -24.73
C GLN A 150 -20.65 17.30 -23.41
N LEU A 151 -20.12 16.36 -22.64
CA LEU A 151 -19.42 16.65 -21.38
C LEU A 151 -18.25 17.61 -21.61
N ILE A 152 -17.39 17.34 -22.62
CA ILE A 152 -16.25 18.20 -22.94
C ILE A 152 -16.70 19.64 -23.25
N ARG A 153 -17.78 19.81 -24.02
CA ARG A 153 -18.31 21.14 -24.33
C ARG A 153 -18.75 21.86 -23.07
N VAL A 154 -19.59 21.22 -22.25
CA VAL A 154 -20.09 21.84 -21.01
C VAL A 154 -18.94 22.15 -20.04
N LEU A 155 -17.95 21.27 -19.91
CA LEU A 155 -16.77 21.52 -19.06
C LEU A 155 -15.92 22.67 -19.60
N ALA A 156 -15.71 22.76 -20.91
CA ALA A 156 -14.95 23.84 -21.54
C ALA A 156 -15.66 25.20 -21.35
N ASP A 157 -16.98 25.23 -21.51
CA ASP A 157 -17.80 26.43 -21.30
C ASP A 157 -17.84 26.86 -19.82
N THR A 158 -17.82 25.88 -18.90
CA THR A 158 -17.89 26.17 -17.46
C THR A 158 -16.55 26.63 -16.87
N PHE A 159 -15.46 26.00 -17.28
CA PHE A 159 -14.14 26.27 -16.69
C PHE A 159 -13.23 27.15 -17.54
N HIS A 160 -13.61 27.44 -18.78
CA HIS A 160 -12.88 28.28 -19.76
C HIS A 160 -11.42 27.79 -19.98
N VAL A 161 -11.21 26.46 -19.99
CA VAL A 161 -9.91 25.84 -20.21
C VAL A 161 -10.01 24.72 -21.23
N ARG A 162 -8.90 24.38 -21.84
CA ARG A 162 -8.82 23.22 -22.74
C ARG A 162 -8.95 21.92 -21.94
N ILE A 163 -9.92 21.10 -22.30
CA ILE A 163 -10.22 19.84 -21.62
C ILE A 163 -9.49 18.68 -22.30
N GLU A 164 -8.78 17.90 -21.50
CA GLU A 164 -8.23 16.60 -21.91
C GLU A 164 -8.82 15.51 -21.02
N MET A 165 -9.44 14.49 -21.64
CA MET A 165 -10.00 13.35 -20.91
C MET A 165 -9.04 12.18 -20.94
N LYS A 166 -8.68 11.63 -19.77
CA LYS A 166 -7.75 10.52 -19.64
C LYS A 166 -8.37 9.38 -18.81
N GLN A 167 -8.61 8.26 -19.46
CA GLN A 167 -9.08 7.08 -18.75
C GLN A 167 -7.98 6.46 -17.89
N ILE A 168 -8.32 6.11 -16.66
CA ILE A 168 -7.43 5.45 -15.71
C ILE A 168 -8.11 4.20 -15.16
N GLY A 169 -7.29 3.22 -14.75
CA GLY A 169 -7.79 2.03 -14.07
C GLY A 169 -7.97 2.27 -12.57
N ALA A 170 -8.80 1.46 -11.90
CA ALA A 170 -9.09 1.56 -10.47
C ALA A 170 -7.82 1.56 -9.57
N ARG A 171 -6.75 0.85 -9.98
CA ARG A 171 -5.48 0.86 -9.25
C ARG A 171 -4.73 2.20 -9.41
N GLN A 172 -4.80 2.79 -10.59
CA GLN A 172 -4.21 4.12 -10.83
C GLN A 172 -4.98 5.19 -10.06
N GLU A 173 -6.32 5.09 -10.01
CA GLU A 173 -7.14 5.97 -9.17
C GLU A 173 -6.73 5.87 -7.71
N ALA A 174 -6.65 4.65 -7.16
CA ALA A 174 -6.20 4.45 -5.78
C ALA A 174 -4.79 5.02 -5.54
N GLY A 175 -3.89 4.91 -6.51
CA GLY A 175 -2.54 5.50 -6.44
C GLY A 175 -2.55 7.03 -6.45
N ARG A 176 -3.48 7.65 -7.15
CA ARG A 176 -3.63 9.12 -7.18
C ARG A 176 -4.27 9.66 -5.91
N ILE A 177 -5.26 8.96 -5.37
CA ILE A 177 -5.89 9.32 -4.08
C ILE A 177 -4.90 9.12 -2.93
N GLY A 178 -4.07 8.08 -3.01
CA GLY A 178 -3.15 7.70 -1.94
C GLY A 178 -3.84 6.97 -0.79
N GLY A 179 -3.16 6.91 0.35
CA GLY A 179 -3.65 6.27 1.56
C GLY A 179 -2.74 5.20 2.11
N ILE A 180 -3.19 4.52 3.17
CA ILE A 180 -2.44 3.49 3.88
C ILE A 180 -3.04 2.12 3.55
N GLY A 181 -2.19 1.18 3.19
CA GLY A 181 -2.59 -0.20 2.93
C GLY A 181 -2.85 -0.99 4.21
N PRO A 182 -3.43 -2.20 4.11
CA PRO A 182 -3.64 -3.08 5.27
C PRO A 182 -2.34 -3.55 5.92
N CYS A 183 -1.17 -3.31 5.30
CA CYS A 183 0.16 -3.54 5.87
C CYS A 183 0.65 -2.36 6.75
N GLY A 184 -0.13 -1.28 6.92
CA GLY A 184 0.24 -0.10 7.68
C GLY A 184 1.21 0.85 6.98
N ARG A 185 1.56 0.59 5.70
CA ARG A 185 2.43 1.43 4.88
C ARG A 185 1.63 2.18 3.82
N GLU A 186 2.18 3.26 3.30
CA GLU A 186 1.64 3.95 2.14
C GLU A 186 1.42 2.97 0.97
N LEU A 187 0.38 3.22 0.17
CA LEU A 187 0.05 2.36 -0.97
C LEU A 187 1.24 2.26 -1.94
N CYS A 188 1.62 1.03 -2.31
CA CYS A 188 2.72 0.79 -3.26
C CYS A 188 2.50 1.53 -4.59
N CYS A 189 1.23 1.62 -5.06
CA CYS A 189 0.87 2.34 -6.28
C CYS A 189 0.97 3.86 -6.15
N ALA A 190 0.96 4.42 -4.94
CA ALA A 190 1.17 5.84 -4.71
C ALA A 190 2.65 6.18 -4.52
N SER A 191 3.45 5.25 -3.96
CA SER A 191 4.83 5.50 -3.58
C SER A 191 5.87 5.11 -4.65
N TRP A 192 6.07 3.83 -4.92
CA TRP A 192 7.21 3.37 -5.74
C TRP A 192 6.81 2.52 -6.97
N MET A 193 5.66 1.84 -6.93
CA MET A 193 5.26 0.92 -7.98
C MET A 193 4.52 1.66 -9.08
N SER A 194 5.12 1.74 -10.26
CA SER A 194 4.55 2.40 -11.45
C SER A 194 4.04 1.42 -12.51
N GLY A 195 4.66 0.23 -12.60
CA GLY A 195 4.27 -0.82 -13.56
C GLY A 195 3.31 -1.82 -12.93
N PHE A 196 2.15 -2.05 -13.55
CA PHE A 196 1.14 -2.97 -13.02
C PHE A 196 0.86 -4.07 -14.03
N SER A 197 1.12 -5.30 -13.62
CA SER A 197 0.65 -6.50 -14.30
C SER A 197 -0.58 -7.08 -13.61
N SER A 198 -1.30 -7.92 -14.32
CA SER A 198 -2.41 -8.67 -13.73
C SER A 198 -1.87 -9.64 -12.67
N VAL A 199 -2.49 -9.69 -11.50
CA VAL A 199 -2.08 -10.57 -10.39
C VAL A 199 -2.98 -11.79 -10.37
N SER A 200 -2.39 -12.97 -10.51
CA SER A 200 -3.12 -14.23 -10.42
C SER A 200 -3.25 -14.70 -8.96
N THR A 201 -4.25 -15.53 -8.70
CA THR A 201 -4.42 -16.19 -7.39
C THR A 201 -3.30 -17.16 -7.06
N ASN A 202 -2.53 -17.60 -8.07
CA ASN A 202 -1.37 -18.44 -7.87
C ASN A 202 -0.28 -17.74 -7.03
N ALA A 203 -0.11 -16.42 -7.19
CA ALA A 203 0.81 -15.65 -6.37
C ALA A 203 0.46 -15.72 -4.87
N ALA A 204 -0.84 -15.79 -4.53
CA ALA A 204 -1.29 -15.96 -3.15
C ALA A 204 -1.03 -17.39 -2.61
N ARG A 205 -1.15 -18.40 -3.47
CA ARG A 205 -0.87 -19.80 -3.09
C ARG A 205 0.62 -20.03 -2.81
N VAL A 206 1.50 -19.46 -3.63
CA VAL A 206 2.96 -19.54 -3.41
C VAL A 206 3.35 -18.92 -2.08
N GLN A 207 2.63 -17.87 -1.64
CA GLN A 207 2.90 -17.17 -0.38
C GLN A 207 2.14 -17.72 0.82
N ASP A 208 1.46 -18.85 0.68
CA ASP A 208 0.61 -19.46 1.72
C ASP A 208 -0.45 -18.51 2.31
N VAL A 209 -0.89 -17.55 1.51
CA VAL A 209 -1.94 -16.61 1.93
C VAL A 209 -3.32 -17.26 1.74
N THR A 210 -4.13 -17.22 2.79
CA THR A 210 -5.52 -17.73 2.72
C THR A 210 -6.29 -17.08 1.58
N MET A 211 -7.07 -17.88 0.83
CA MET A 211 -7.84 -17.44 -0.34
C MET A 211 -9.08 -16.59 0.02
N ASN A 212 -9.06 -15.94 1.18
CA ASN A 212 -10.12 -15.02 1.57
C ASN A 212 -10.02 -13.71 0.77
N PRO A 213 -11.06 -13.32 0.00
CA PRO A 213 -11.07 -12.11 -0.80
C PRO A 213 -10.72 -10.84 0.01
N GLN A 214 -11.19 -10.72 1.24
CA GLN A 214 -10.90 -9.57 2.11
C GLN A 214 -9.40 -9.44 2.43
N LYS A 215 -8.68 -10.56 2.53
CA LYS A 215 -7.23 -10.57 2.77
C LYS A 215 -6.42 -10.37 1.49
N LEU A 216 -6.98 -10.76 0.33
CA LEU A 216 -6.32 -10.70 -0.96
C LEU A 216 -6.47 -9.34 -1.65
N THR A 217 -7.61 -8.65 -1.48
CA THR A 217 -7.91 -7.39 -2.15
C THR A 217 -7.20 -6.20 -1.51
N GLY A 218 -6.73 -5.29 -2.38
CA GLY A 218 -6.21 -3.98 -1.99
C GLY A 218 -7.32 -2.92 -1.98
N MET A 219 -6.97 -1.68 -1.64
CA MET A 219 -7.88 -0.53 -1.64
C MET A 219 -8.56 -0.29 -2.99
N CYS A 220 -7.93 -0.68 -4.09
CA CYS A 220 -8.48 -0.58 -5.45
C CYS A 220 -9.48 -1.69 -5.82
N GLY A 221 -9.86 -2.58 -4.89
CA GLY A 221 -10.75 -3.71 -5.16
C GLY A 221 -10.13 -4.86 -5.98
N LYS A 222 -8.88 -4.72 -6.44
CA LYS A 222 -8.14 -5.77 -7.17
C LYS A 222 -7.17 -6.49 -6.24
N ILE A 223 -6.71 -7.69 -6.63
CA ILE A 223 -5.71 -8.43 -5.83
C ILE A 223 -4.48 -7.54 -5.61
N LYS A 224 -3.92 -7.58 -4.40
CA LYS A 224 -2.77 -6.80 -3.97
C LYS A 224 -1.59 -6.97 -4.94
N CYS A 225 -1.08 -5.86 -5.47
CA CYS A 225 0.05 -5.88 -6.41
C CYS A 225 1.37 -6.31 -5.76
N CYS A 226 1.55 -6.09 -4.46
CA CYS A 226 2.71 -6.56 -3.71
C CYS A 226 2.86 -8.08 -3.76
N MET A 227 1.76 -8.84 -3.82
CA MET A 227 1.82 -10.30 -3.97
C MET A 227 2.55 -10.74 -5.24
N ASN A 228 2.28 -10.06 -6.37
CA ASN A 228 2.97 -10.39 -7.61
C ASN A 228 4.43 -9.93 -7.61
N PHE A 229 4.71 -8.84 -6.92
CA PHE A 229 6.07 -8.32 -6.77
C PHE A 229 6.96 -9.26 -5.95
N GLU A 230 6.41 -9.84 -4.88
CA GLU A 230 7.14 -10.68 -3.94
C GLU A 230 7.19 -12.17 -4.34
N VAL A 231 6.40 -12.61 -5.34
CA VAL A 231 6.24 -14.02 -5.68
C VAL A 231 7.57 -14.74 -5.95
N ASN A 232 8.51 -14.08 -6.62
CA ASN A 232 9.80 -14.68 -6.96
C ASN A 232 10.66 -14.92 -5.71
N ALA A 233 10.64 -13.97 -4.75
CA ALA A 233 11.36 -14.11 -3.49
C ALA A 233 10.81 -15.27 -2.64
N TYR A 234 9.49 -15.43 -2.61
CA TYR A 234 8.86 -16.59 -1.94
C TYR A 234 9.15 -17.90 -2.66
N ALA A 235 9.11 -17.93 -3.99
CA ALA A 235 9.43 -19.12 -4.76
C ALA A 235 10.91 -19.56 -4.57
N GLU A 236 11.82 -18.58 -4.47
CA GLU A 236 13.23 -18.85 -4.17
C GLU A 236 13.41 -19.39 -2.74
N ALA A 237 12.80 -18.73 -1.76
CA ALA A 237 12.84 -19.18 -0.37
C ALA A 237 12.24 -20.60 -0.20
N GLN A 238 11.17 -20.91 -0.93
CA GLN A 238 10.51 -22.21 -0.89
C GLN A 238 11.41 -23.36 -1.39
N ARG A 239 12.34 -23.09 -2.32
CA ARG A 239 13.29 -24.11 -2.80
C ARG A 239 14.22 -24.64 -1.71
N SER A 240 14.44 -23.88 -0.66
CA SER A 240 15.28 -24.24 0.48
C SER A 240 14.50 -24.92 1.62
N LEU A 241 13.24 -25.25 1.40
CA LEU A 241 12.35 -25.86 2.40
C LEU A 241 11.93 -27.27 1.95
N PRO A 242 11.65 -28.21 2.88
CA PRO A 242 11.12 -29.50 2.55
C PRO A 242 9.70 -29.41 1.99
N ASP A 243 9.30 -30.44 1.26
CA ASP A 243 7.96 -30.55 0.70
C ASP A 243 6.91 -30.66 1.82
N LYS A 244 5.80 -29.95 1.65
CA LYS A 244 4.68 -29.87 2.63
C LYS A 244 3.94 -31.19 2.79
N GLU A 245 4.02 -32.11 1.82
CA GLU A 245 3.32 -33.39 1.86
C GLU A 245 4.06 -34.44 2.71
N ILE A 246 5.32 -34.20 3.03
CA ILE A 246 6.14 -35.15 3.81
C ILE A 246 5.67 -35.12 5.25
N VAL A 247 5.31 -36.31 5.75
CA VAL A 247 4.99 -36.58 7.16
C VAL A 247 6.27 -36.91 7.89
N LEU A 248 6.48 -36.28 9.05
CA LEU A 248 7.61 -36.60 9.91
C LEU A 248 7.19 -37.65 10.97
N GLU A 249 7.89 -38.76 11.00
CA GLU A 249 7.65 -39.81 11.98
C GLU A 249 8.68 -39.75 13.09
N THR A 250 8.21 -39.82 14.33
CA THR A 250 9.03 -39.84 15.53
C THR A 250 8.53 -40.96 16.46
N ALA A 251 9.29 -41.34 17.48
CA ALA A 251 8.85 -42.27 18.49
C ALA A 251 7.57 -41.82 19.25
N ALA A 252 7.33 -40.50 19.29
CA ALA A 252 6.14 -39.90 19.89
C ALA A 252 4.91 -39.92 19.00
N GLY A 253 5.04 -40.14 17.68
CA GLY A 253 3.95 -40.14 16.71
C GLY A 253 4.28 -39.44 15.41
N SER A 254 3.27 -39.31 14.54
CA SER A 254 3.38 -38.68 13.21
C SER A 254 3.04 -37.19 13.28
N TYR A 255 3.80 -36.38 12.59
CA TYR A 255 3.66 -34.96 12.53
C TYR A 255 3.39 -34.49 11.10
N TYR A 256 2.38 -33.65 10.95
CA TYR A 256 1.90 -33.12 9.68
C TYR A 256 2.24 -31.63 9.55
N HIS A 257 2.60 -31.21 8.36
CA HIS A 257 2.86 -29.82 8.06
C HIS A 257 1.62 -28.94 8.38
N PHE A 258 1.82 -27.88 9.15
CA PHE A 258 0.75 -26.93 9.50
C PHE A 258 1.00 -25.55 8.90
N LYS A 259 2.19 -24.96 9.11
CA LYS A 259 2.55 -23.63 8.65
C LYS A 259 4.04 -23.53 8.37
N THR A 260 4.41 -22.73 7.36
CA THR A 260 5.82 -22.43 7.05
C THR A 260 6.07 -20.93 7.17
N ASP A 261 7.17 -20.54 7.80
CA ASP A 261 7.77 -19.22 7.63
C ASP A 261 8.93 -19.34 6.65
N HIS A 262 8.71 -18.82 5.44
CA HIS A 262 9.65 -19.01 4.33
C HIS A 262 10.98 -18.28 4.55
N PHE A 263 10.95 -17.09 5.18
CA PHE A 263 12.15 -16.26 5.35
C PHE A 263 12.93 -16.60 6.62
N GLN A 264 12.24 -17.00 7.70
CA GLN A 264 12.88 -17.47 8.90
C GLN A 264 13.34 -18.94 8.79
N ARG A 265 12.94 -19.63 7.69
CA ARG A 265 13.19 -21.06 7.47
C ARG A 265 12.72 -21.93 8.63
N GLN A 266 11.56 -21.57 9.18
CA GLN A 266 10.94 -22.31 10.28
C GLN A 266 9.66 -22.98 9.79
N ILE A 267 9.43 -24.20 10.24
CA ILE A 267 8.28 -25.00 9.88
C ILE A 267 7.57 -25.43 11.15
N THR A 268 6.29 -25.19 11.21
CA THR A 268 5.44 -25.63 12.31
C THR A 268 4.70 -26.89 11.89
N TYR A 269 4.81 -27.92 12.66
CA TYR A 269 4.13 -29.19 12.48
C TYR A 269 3.07 -29.39 13.55
N SER A 270 2.03 -30.16 13.23
CA SER A 270 0.94 -30.53 14.13
C SER A 270 0.82 -32.05 14.18
N THR A 271 0.42 -32.60 15.33
CA THR A 271 0.13 -34.06 15.47
C THR A 271 -1.19 -34.46 14.79
N SER A 272 -2.04 -33.47 14.42
CA SER A 272 -3.29 -33.72 13.68
C SER A 272 -3.26 -33.04 12.33
N ARG A 273 -3.74 -33.76 11.29
CA ARG A 273 -3.81 -33.22 9.91
C ARG A 273 -4.82 -32.08 9.74
N HIS A 274 -5.88 -32.06 10.56
CA HIS A 274 -7.01 -31.16 10.38
C HIS A 274 -7.19 -30.12 11.49
N ALA A 275 -6.45 -30.25 12.58
CA ALA A 275 -6.55 -29.36 13.72
C ALA A 275 -5.15 -28.96 14.25
N PRO A 276 -4.99 -27.73 14.76
CA PRO A 276 -3.74 -27.30 15.38
C PRO A 276 -3.59 -27.91 16.78
N VAL A 277 -3.08 -29.13 16.86
CA VAL A 277 -2.87 -29.86 18.13
C VAL A 277 -1.38 -30.11 18.30
N HIS A 278 -0.83 -29.78 19.48
CA HIS A 278 0.59 -29.93 19.81
C HIS A 278 1.52 -29.39 18.69
N LEU A 279 1.45 -28.06 18.50
CA LEU A 279 2.26 -27.38 17.50
C LEU A 279 3.72 -27.32 17.93
N VAL A 280 4.59 -27.85 17.09
CA VAL A 280 6.05 -27.84 17.26
C VAL A 280 6.65 -27.07 16.10
N THR A 281 7.49 -26.07 16.37
CA THR A 281 8.18 -25.29 15.35
C THR A 281 9.66 -25.66 15.34
N ILE A 282 10.16 -26.10 14.19
CA ILE A 282 11.55 -26.54 13.98
C ILE A 282 12.19 -25.76 12.83
N SER A 283 13.52 -25.75 12.79
CA SER A 283 14.28 -25.22 11.66
C SER A 283 14.16 -26.10 10.43
N SER A 284 14.36 -25.54 9.23
CA SER A 284 14.38 -26.34 7.99
C SER A 284 15.49 -27.39 7.99
N GLU A 285 16.64 -27.08 8.61
CA GLU A 285 17.77 -27.97 8.73
C GLU A 285 17.37 -29.24 9.52
N ARG A 286 16.75 -29.05 10.68
CA ARG A 286 16.23 -30.14 11.51
C ARG A 286 15.17 -30.96 10.79
N ALA A 287 14.28 -30.30 10.03
CA ALA A 287 13.27 -30.99 9.24
C ALA A 287 13.92 -31.92 8.19
N PHE A 288 14.98 -31.49 7.50
CA PHE A 288 15.71 -32.32 6.56
C PHE A 288 16.45 -33.50 7.25
N GLU A 289 17.03 -33.28 8.42
CA GLU A 289 17.64 -34.33 9.21
C GLU A 289 16.62 -35.43 9.58
N VAL A 290 15.46 -35.03 10.09
CA VAL A 290 14.40 -35.98 10.45
C VAL A 290 13.90 -36.72 9.21
N ILE A 291 13.75 -36.04 8.07
CA ILE A 291 13.39 -36.68 6.80
C ILE A 291 14.45 -37.71 6.37
N ALA A 292 15.75 -37.44 6.55
CA ALA A 292 16.83 -38.35 6.22
C ALA A 292 16.79 -39.58 7.13
N LEU A 293 16.64 -39.38 8.45
CA LEU A 293 16.49 -40.47 9.43
C LEU A 293 15.26 -41.35 9.14
N ASN A 294 14.14 -40.77 8.82
CA ASN A 294 12.92 -41.51 8.47
C ASN A 294 13.08 -42.31 7.19
N LYS A 295 13.87 -41.85 6.20
CA LYS A 295 14.21 -42.62 5.00
C LYS A 295 15.10 -43.83 5.31
N GLU A 296 15.94 -43.73 6.35
CA GLU A 296 16.79 -44.82 6.85
C GLU A 296 16.04 -45.77 7.80
N GLY A 297 14.74 -45.48 8.07
CA GLY A 297 13.91 -46.25 8.99
C GLY A 297 14.18 -45.95 10.48
N GLN A 298 14.91 -44.91 10.78
CA GLN A 298 15.18 -44.46 12.14
C GLN A 298 14.15 -43.40 12.54
N GLN A 299 13.57 -43.57 13.74
CA GLN A 299 12.62 -42.62 14.30
C GLN A 299 13.28 -41.85 15.44
N PRO A 300 13.48 -40.54 15.33
CA PRO A 300 14.00 -39.73 16.43
C PRO A 300 13.02 -39.67 17.58
N GLU A 301 13.49 -39.50 18.80
CA GLU A 301 12.64 -39.44 20.01
C GLU A 301 11.72 -38.19 20.00
N SER A 302 12.21 -37.05 19.54
CA SER A 302 11.46 -35.83 19.48
C SER A 302 11.81 -34.98 18.24
N LEU A 303 10.86 -34.13 17.79
CA LEU A 303 11.11 -33.15 16.74
C LEU A 303 12.00 -32.01 17.22
N GLU A 304 11.83 -31.60 18.50
CA GLU A 304 12.62 -30.52 19.06
C GLU A 304 14.06 -30.95 19.19
N GLU A 305 14.99 -30.17 18.70
CA GLU A 305 16.39 -30.30 19.11
C GLU A 305 16.41 -30.11 20.63
N LEU A 306 17.14 -30.98 21.30
CA LEU A 306 17.62 -30.71 22.65
C LEU A 306 18.55 -29.48 22.53
N ALA A 307 17.96 -28.31 22.42
CA ALA A 307 18.70 -27.05 22.36
C ALA A 307 19.68 -27.04 23.54
N PRO A 308 20.97 -26.77 23.31
CA PRO A 308 21.88 -26.52 24.41
C PRO A 308 21.23 -25.43 25.26
N LYS A 309 20.96 -25.71 26.53
CA LYS A 309 20.35 -24.78 27.50
C LYS A 309 21.20 -23.52 27.60
N GLY A 310 21.07 -22.59 26.65
CA GLY A 310 22.01 -21.49 26.57
C GLY A 310 21.55 -20.21 25.90
N ARG A 311 20.38 -20.13 25.30
CA ARG A 311 19.93 -18.85 24.77
C ARG A 311 18.40 -18.74 24.87
N ARG A 312 17.92 -18.37 26.07
CA ARG A 312 16.63 -17.71 26.16
C ARG A 312 16.77 -16.42 25.35
N GLU A 313 16.24 -16.40 24.13
CA GLU A 313 15.92 -15.17 23.47
C GLU A 313 15.03 -14.40 24.44
N ARG A 314 15.59 -13.35 25.02
CA ARG A 314 14.78 -12.36 25.71
C ARG A 314 13.85 -11.83 24.62
N ASN A 315 12.57 -12.19 24.71
CA ASN A 315 11.55 -11.45 24.01
C ASN A 315 11.77 -9.99 24.41
N HIS A 316 12.38 -9.25 23.52
CA HIS A 316 12.53 -7.82 23.67
C HIS A 316 11.11 -7.27 23.50
N ASP A 317 10.43 -7.10 24.64
CA ASP A 317 9.14 -6.44 24.65
C ASP A 317 9.39 -4.97 24.26
N ILE A 318 9.17 -4.68 22.97
CA ILE A 318 9.33 -3.35 22.38
C ILE A 318 8.48 -2.31 23.11
N LEU A 319 7.40 -2.74 23.79
CA LEU A 319 6.54 -1.87 24.58
C LEU A 319 7.12 -1.57 25.97
N ALA A 320 7.89 -2.49 26.54
CA ALA A 320 8.57 -2.26 27.82
C ALA A 320 9.75 -1.28 27.70
N ASP A 321 10.35 -1.18 26.50
CA ASP A 321 11.45 -0.24 26.23
C ASP A 321 10.98 1.20 25.97
N ASN A 322 9.68 1.44 25.83
CA ASN A 322 9.07 2.76 25.61
C ASN A 322 8.73 3.50 26.92
N SER A 323 9.36 3.15 28.04
CA SER A 323 9.19 3.95 29.25
C SER A 323 9.83 5.34 29.07
N LEU A 324 9.08 6.38 29.41
CA LEU A 324 9.52 7.79 29.37
C LEU A 324 10.79 8.06 30.20
N THR A 325 11.17 7.12 31.07
CA THR A 325 12.37 7.19 31.96
C THR A 325 13.63 6.55 31.35
N ARG A 326 13.58 6.13 30.07
CA ARG A 326 14.71 5.49 29.37
C ARG A 326 15.97 6.36 29.35
N PHE A 327 15.80 7.68 29.32
CA PHE A 327 16.90 8.65 29.29
C PHE A 327 17.38 9.11 30.68
N ASP A 328 16.64 8.81 31.74
CA ASP A 328 16.98 9.25 33.10
C ASP A 328 18.08 8.39 33.76
N LYS A 329 18.41 7.22 33.21
CA LYS A 329 19.43 6.30 33.75
C LYS A 329 20.86 6.54 33.29
N ALA A 330 21.10 7.49 32.39
CA ALA A 330 22.45 7.77 31.86
C ALA A 330 23.32 8.68 32.72
N GLY A 331 22.88 9.09 33.90
CA GLY A 331 23.57 10.14 34.72
C GLY A 331 24.18 9.69 36.04
N ARG A 332 24.26 8.39 36.40
CA ARG A 332 24.92 7.97 37.69
C ARG A 332 25.79 6.74 37.53
N GLY A 333 26.92 6.91 36.91
CA GLY A 333 28.04 5.99 36.94
C GLY A 333 29.25 6.67 37.58
N GLY A 334 29.57 6.31 38.79
CA GLY A 334 30.86 6.69 39.40
C GLY A 334 30.81 6.90 40.90
N ARG A 335 31.02 5.87 41.70
CA ARG A 335 32.09 5.73 42.69
C ARG A 335 31.85 4.57 43.64
N ALA A 336 32.79 3.67 43.63
CA ALA A 336 32.98 2.60 44.60
C ALA A 336 33.19 3.16 46.02
N GLY A 337 32.72 2.42 47.02
CA GLY A 337 33.14 2.68 48.39
C GLY A 337 32.30 1.97 49.44
N THR A 338 32.81 0.81 49.91
CA THR A 338 32.74 0.26 51.27
C THR A 338 31.42 -0.07 51.95
N ARG A 339 31.23 -1.38 52.21
CA ARG A 339 30.44 -1.91 53.35
C ARG A 339 30.91 -1.32 54.68
N PRO A 340 30.02 -1.13 55.70
CA PRO A 340 29.96 -2.15 56.73
C PRO A 340 28.58 -2.45 57.41
N ARG A 341 28.53 -3.69 57.87
CA ARG A 341 27.97 -4.27 59.10
C ARG A 341 26.57 -3.93 59.62
N ARG A 342 25.91 -5.03 59.90
CA ARG A 342 24.77 -5.37 60.76
C ARG A 342 24.65 -4.50 62.04
N HIS A 343 23.39 -4.22 62.44
CA HIS A 343 22.91 -4.47 63.79
C HIS A 343 21.39 -4.62 63.81
N ASP A 344 20.97 -5.61 64.60
CA ASP A 344 19.63 -6.05 64.92
C ASP A 344 18.87 -4.97 65.71
N ALA A 345 17.52 -4.94 65.59
CA ALA A 345 16.55 -4.98 66.65
C ALA A 345 15.15 -4.56 66.20
N ALA A 346 14.20 -5.44 66.40
CA ALA A 346 12.76 -5.18 66.48
C ALA A 346 12.44 -4.83 67.99
N PRO A 347 11.16 -4.63 68.41
CA PRO A 347 9.90 -4.26 67.78
C PRO A 347 9.07 -3.25 68.63
N SER A 348 7.81 -3.00 68.24
CA SER A 348 6.67 -2.41 68.98
C SER A 348 6.18 -1.11 68.35
N GLY A 349 4.93 -0.85 68.12
CA GLY A 349 3.67 -1.34 68.53
C GLY A 349 2.62 -0.22 68.37
N ARG A 350 1.44 -0.59 67.98
CA ARG A 350 0.15 0.02 68.28
C ARG A 350 -0.14 1.50 67.96
N ARG A 351 -1.21 1.74 67.21
CA ARG A 351 -2.56 2.23 67.61
C ARG A 351 -3.11 3.13 66.51
N GLN A 352 -4.17 2.76 65.85
CA GLN A 352 -5.57 3.24 66.00
C GLN A 352 -5.70 4.76 66.08
N GLU A 353 -6.46 5.33 65.23
CA GLU A 353 -7.84 5.74 65.18
C GLU A 353 -7.99 6.88 64.17
N ARG A 354 -8.91 6.77 63.18
CA ARG A 354 -10.33 7.15 63.19
C ARG A 354 -10.58 8.62 62.84
N LEU A 355 -11.64 8.74 62.05
CA LEU A 355 -12.58 9.85 61.82
C LEU A 355 -12.33 10.62 60.55
N GLU A 356 -13.15 10.42 59.59
CA GLU A 356 -14.55 10.89 59.31
C GLU A 356 -14.62 12.29 58.69
N GLN A 357 -15.39 12.28 57.62
CA GLN A 357 -16.37 13.29 57.22
C GLN A 357 -15.93 14.51 56.39
N GLY A 358 -16.68 14.66 55.35
CA GLY A 358 -17.25 15.86 54.83
C GLY A 358 -17.23 15.89 53.31
N GLU A 359 -18.20 15.38 52.66
CA GLU A 359 -19.42 16.02 52.11
C GLU A 359 -19.19 17.18 51.13
N GLN A 360 -19.66 16.88 49.95
CA GLN A 360 -20.70 17.63 49.17
C GLN A 360 -20.17 18.69 48.16
N ARG A 361 -20.55 18.52 47.02
CA ARG A 361 -21.56 19.04 46.06
C ARG A 361 -20.93 19.24 44.68
N ALA A 362 -21.49 18.50 43.74
CA ALA A 362 -22.44 18.91 42.71
C ALA A 362 -21.87 19.87 41.64
N ASP A 363 -21.82 19.48 40.39
CA ASP A 363 -22.88 19.90 39.47
C ASP A 363 -22.83 19.18 38.12
N ARG A 364 -24.02 18.96 37.66
CA ARG A 364 -24.51 18.38 36.42
C ARG A 364 -24.11 19.20 35.18
N SER A 365 -23.84 18.51 34.07
CA SER A 365 -24.54 18.84 32.81
C SER A 365 -24.30 17.76 31.74
N GLN A 366 -25.32 16.98 31.47
CA GLN A 366 -26.10 16.85 30.25
C GLN A 366 -25.42 16.05 29.11
N VAL A 367 -25.72 14.75 29.18
CA VAL A 367 -25.75 13.84 28.05
C VAL A 367 -27.12 13.99 27.36
N ARG A 368 -27.15 14.48 26.14
CA ARG A 368 -28.33 14.45 25.27
C ARG A 368 -28.33 13.13 24.47
N GLN A 369 -29.24 12.26 24.85
CA GLN A 369 -29.72 11.14 24.07
C GLN A 369 -30.64 11.64 22.95
N PHE A 370 -30.32 11.27 21.71
CA PHE A 370 -31.31 11.34 20.62
C PHE A 370 -31.96 9.96 20.47
N ARG A 371 -33.21 9.88 20.87
CA ARG A 371 -34.16 8.82 20.54
C ARG A 371 -34.78 9.13 19.17
N GLY A 372 -34.76 8.16 18.26
CA GLY A 372 -35.57 8.16 17.05
C GLY A 372 -36.99 7.65 17.34
N PRO A 373 -37.99 8.02 16.52
CA PRO A 373 -39.36 7.55 16.67
C PRO A 373 -39.63 6.23 15.95
N ARG A 374 -40.35 5.36 16.63
CA ARG A 374 -41.00 4.13 16.14
C ARG A 374 -42.39 4.48 15.56
N GLY A 375 -42.79 3.67 14.58
CA GLY A 375 -44.19 3.44 14.18
C GLY A 375 -44.38 3.64 12.67
N ALA A 376 -45.00 2.81 11.86
CA ALA A 376 -46.04 1.80 12.11
C ALA A 376 -46.03 0.80 10.94
N GLN A 377 -46.53 -0.39 11.26
CA GLN A 377 -46.87 -1.51 10.37
C GLN A 377 -48.03 -1.20 9.42
N GLN A 378 -48.01 -1.85 8.27
CA GLN A 378 -49.13 -2.43 7.50
C GLN A 378 -48.67 -2.49 6.04
N GLY A 379 -48.73 -3.55 5.27
CA GLY A 379 -49.53 -4.68 5.11
C GLY A 379 -49.24 -5.20 3.71
N SER A 380 -49.01 -6.48 3.55
CA SER A 380 -48.93 -7.14 2.23
C SER A 380 -50.33 -7.16 1.57
N PRO A 381 -50.46 -7.33 0.24
CA PRO A 381 -50.44 -8.67 -0.33
C PRO A 381 -49.87 -8.79 -1.76
N SER A 382 -49.38 -9.98 -2.08
CA SER A 382 -49.23 -10.50 -3.46
C SER A 382 -50.61 -10.75 -4.09
N PRO A 383 -50.68 -10.76 -5.45
CA PRO A 383 -50.85 -12.05 -6.10
C PRO A 383 -50.19 -12.27 -7.48
N ARG A 384 -49.81 -13.49 -7.69
CA ARG A 384 -49.83 -14.41 -8.86
C ARG A 384 -50.40 -13.89 -10.19
N GLY A 385 -49.73 -14.35 -11.28
CA GLY A 385 -50.18 -14.48 -12.65
C GLY A 385 -48.94 -14.57 -13.56
N ALA A 386 -48.45 -15.62 -13.99
CA ALA A 386 -48.71 -16.69 -14.95
C ALA A 386 -48.96 -16.19 -16.37
N ALA A 387 -48.25 -16.88 -17.29
CA ALA A 387 -48.41 -16.95 -18.75
C ALA A 387 -47.64 -15.87 -19.56
N GLU A 388 -46.97 -16.08 -20.61
CA GLU A 388 -46.89 -17.16 -21.60
C GLU A 388 -45.70 -16.88 -22.54
N ARG A 389 -44.99 -17.90 -22.94
CA ARG A 389 -44.15 -17.90 -24.15
C ARG A 389 -45.01 -18.03 -25.37
N PRO A 390 -44.58 -17.54 -26.51
CA PRO A 390 -44.44 -18.50 -27.61
C PRO A 390 -43.06 -18.46 -28.27
N ALA A 391 -42.71 -19.65 -28.69
CA ALA A 391 -41.61 -20.01 -29.58
C ALA A 391 -41.99 -19.81 -31.05
N ARG A 392 -40.98 -19.90 -31.86
CA ARG A 392 -40.87 -20.34 -33.25
C ARG A 392 -40.28 -19.35 -34.21
N GLU A 393 -39.35 -19.87 -34.83
CA GLU A 393 -39.02 -20.33 -36.22
C GLU A 393 -38.26 -19.23 -36.95
N GLY A 394 -37.20 -19.42 -37.63
CA GLY A 394 -36.60 -20.53 -38.32
C GLY A 394 -35.90 -20.00 -39.56
N ALA A 395 -34.78 -20.57 -39.83
CA ALA A 395 -34.29 -20.84 -41.19
C ALA A 395 -33.52 -19.80 -42.01
N LYS A 396 -32.35 -20.27 -42.37
CA LYS A 396 -31.66 -20.33 -43.67
C LYS A 396 -30.72 -19.19 -44.05
N THR A 397 -29.46 -19.56 -44.02
CA THR A 397 -28.51 -19.78 -45.16
C THR A 397 -28.55 -18.76 -46.28
N GLU A 398 -27.44 -18.11 -46.54
CA GLU A 398 -26.77 -18.18 -47.83
C GLU A 398 -25.40 -17.54 -47.81
N GLU A 399 -24.50 -18.23 -48.40
CA GLU A 399 -23.14 -18.02 -48.79
C GLU A 399 -22.90 -16.83 -49.76
N ARG A 400 -21.60 -16.52 -49.86
CA ARG A 400 -20.86 -15.87 -50.97
C ARG A 400 -20.75 -14.33 -50.91
N HIS A 401 -19.65 -13.80 -50.76
CA HIS A 401 -18.40 -13.72 -51.54
C HIS A 401 -17.27 -13.24 -50.71
#